data_df3c76a568279e2027f3133ac0dd5d34
#
_entry.id   df3c76a568279e2027f3133ac0dd5d34
#
_cell.length_a   1.000
_cell.length_b   1.000
_cell.length_c   1.000
_cell.angle_alpha   90.00
_cell.angle_beta   90.00
_cell.angle_gamma   90.00
#
_symmetry.space_group_name_H-M   'P 1'
#
loop_
_entity.id
_entity.type
_entity.pdbx_description
1 polymer ?
#
loop_
_entity_poly.entity_id
_entity_poly.type
_entity_poly.pdbx_seq_one_letter_code
_entity_poly.pdbx_strand_id
1 'polypeptide(L)'
;MSGKTTVCRISMVPGGDAASRKAELLNSIRGSLGTTELQHSNDIEISVVYSCYDPQMFTALVQFKNGLPGFLKRLKEDPLYTHQHKMGDGNIIFDQSFHGLTQLYNPTVDSTEITADVVAITGLDGHAYGSWSGGNPKCMWLRDFLSEDLPKCRVMIYGYNSKLSNPGLHTIADFGRGLREDLLRARRSDQVASQLYRINGVRF
;
A
#
# COMPACT_ATOMS: atom_id res chain seq x y z
N MET A 1 -25.26 12.17 0.93
CA MET A 1 -24.71 11.02 1.69
C MET A 1 -23.22 10.96 1.37
N SER A 2 -22.35 11.19 2.35
CA SER A 2 -20.90 11.04 2.15
C SER A 2 -20.60 9.57 1.86
N GLY A 3 -20.08 9.27 0.67
CA GLY A 3 -19.69 7.92 0.29
C GLY A 3 -18.57 7.40 1.21
N LYS A 4 -18.53 6.09 1.42
CA LYS A 4 -17.46 5.46 2.23
C LYS A 4 -16.12 5.60 1.50
N THR A 5 -15.17 6.29 2.11
CA THR A 5 -13.79 6.36 1.61
C THR A 5 -13.19 4.97 1.46
N THR A 6 -12.63 4.69 0.30
CA THR A 6 -12.00 3.39 -0.01
C THR A 6 -10.59 3.62 -0.52
N VAL A 7 -9.65 2.80 -0.07
CA VAL A 7 -8.24 2.87 -0.47
C VAL A 7 -7.87 1.62 -1.25
N CYS A 8 -7.14 1.81 -2.35
CA CYS A 8 -6.51 0.76 -3.14
C CYS A 8 -5.00 0.98 -3.17
N ARG A 9 -4.26 -0.12 -3.30
CA ARG A 9 -2.86 -0.08 -3.67
C ARG A 9 -2.75 -0.24 -5.19
N ILE A 10 -1.82 0.49 -5.79
CA ILE A 10 -1.36 0.26 -7.15
C ILE A 10 0.09 -0.19 -7.08
N SER A 11 0.38 -1.33 -7.64
CA SER A 11 1.74 -1.87 -7.80
C SER A 11 2.19 -1.83 -9.25
N MET A 12 3.48 -2.08 -9.49
CA MET A 12 4.13 -2.03 -10.80
C MET A 12 4.09 -0.63 -11.45
N VAL A 13 4.12 0.41 -10.64
CA VAL A 13 4.24 1.79 -11.15
C VAL A 13 5.71 2.04 -11.52
N PRO A 14 6.05 2.38 -12.77
CA PRO A 14 7.42 2.65 -13.16
C PRO A 14 8.03 3.78 -12.33
N GLY A 15 9.29 3.65 -11.97
CA GLY A 15 10.03 4.68 -11.24
C GLY A 15 10.25 5.95 -12.06
N GLY A 16 10.98 6.91 -11.50
CA GLY A 16 11.23 8.21 -12.06
C GLY A 16 10.86 9.34 -11.10
N ASP A 17 10.36 10.45 -11.61
CA ASP A 17 9.86 11.53 -10.75
C ASP A 17 8.47 11.21 -10.17
N ALA A 18 8.37 11.20 -8.84
CA ALA A 18 7.13 10.83 -8.13
C ALA A 18 5.96 11.76 -8.44
N ALA A 19 6.22 13.07 -8.65
CA ALA A 19 5.17 14.04 -8.95
C ALA A 19 4.61 13.80 -10.37
N SER A 20 5.48 13.54 -11.34
CA SER A 20 5.10 13.17 -12.71
C SER A 20 4.30 11.87 -12.72
N ARG A 21 4.74 10.84 -11.99
CA ARG A 21 4.00 9.57 -11.90
C ARG A 21 2.63 9.72 -11.24
N LYS A 22 2.54 10.57 -10.21
CA LYS A 22 1.25 10.92 -9.60
C LYS A 22 0.29 11.53 -10.62
N ALA A 23 0.77 12.47 -11.43
CA ALA A 23 -0.04 13.12 -12.46
C ALA A 23 -0.49 12.14 -13.55
N GLU A 24 0.41 11.27 -14.02
CA GLU A 24 0.10 10.23 -15.01
C GLU A 24 -0.94 9.23 -14.48
N LEU A 25 -0.78 8.76 -13.24
CA LEU A 25 -1.75 7.88 -12.59
C LEU A 25 -3.12 8.53 -12.49
N LEU A 26 -3.17 9.79 -12.05
CA LEU A 26 -4.42 10.52 -11.92
C LEU A 26 -5.12 10.69 -13.27
N ASN A 27 -4.39 11.01 -14.33
CA ASN A 27 -4.93 11.14 -15.67
C ASN A 27 -5.41 9.78 -16.21
N SER A 28 -4.66 8.71 -16.00
CA SER A 28 -5.04 7.36 -16.41
C SER A 28 -6.31 6.87 -15.71
N ILE A 29 -6.42 7.10 -14.40
CA ILE A 29 -7.64 6.78 -13.63
C ILE A 29 -8.82 7.62 -14.13
N ARG A 30 -8.65 8.93 -14.30
CA ARG A 30 -9.70 9.83 -14.81
C ARG A 30 -10.20 9.42 -16.19
N GLY A 31 -9.31 8.97 -17.07
CA GLY A 31 -9.67 8.47 -18.40
C GLY A 31 -10.57 7.22 -18.38
N SER A 32 -10.60 6.50 -17.26
CA SER A 32 -11.42 5.29 -17.07
C SER A 32 -12.71 5.52 -16.27
N LEU A 33 -12.95 6.75 -15.82
CA LEU A 33 -14.18 7.11 -15.10
C LEU A 33 -15.34 7.31 -16.07
N GLY A 34 -16.52 6.84 -15.67
CA GLY A 34 -17.78 7.17 -16.35
C GLY A 34 -18.13 8.66 -16.21
N THR A 35 -19.02 9.15 -17.09
CA THR A 35 -19.43 10.57 -17.12
C THR A 35 -19.91 11.12 -15.78
N THR A 36 -20.66 10.33 -15.02
CA THR A 36 -21.14 10.69 -13.67
C THR A 36 -20.02 10.67 -12.62
N GLU A 37 -19.02 9.80 -12.78
CA GLU A 37 -17.88 9.66 -11.86
C GLU A 37 -16.85 10.78 -12.08
N LEU A 38 -16.75 11.32 -13.30
CA LEU A 38 -15.89 12.46 -13.62
C LEU A 38 -16.22 13.74 -12.83
N GLN A 39 -17.48 13.91 -12.42
CA GLN A 39 -17.90 15.02 -11.56
C GLN A 39 -17.25 14.96 -10.17
N HIS A 40 -16.86 13.77 -9.73
CA HIS A 40 -16.19 13.48 -8.46
C HIS A 40 -14.69 13.19 -8.61
N SER A 41 -14.09 13.50 -9.75
CA SER A 41 -12.67 13.22 -10.02
C SER A 41 -11.71 14.00 -9.09
N ASN A 42 -12.16 15.07 -8.45
CA ASN A 42 -11.40 15.81 -7.43
C ASN A 42 -11.35 15.09 -6.08
N ASP A 43 -12.15 14.05 -5.90
CA ASP A 43 -12.23 13.23 -4.67
C ASP A 43 -11.26 12.04 -4.70
N ILE A 44 -10.30 12.06 -5.64
CA ILE A 44 -9.25 11.05 -5.77
C ILE A 44 -7.94 11.62 -5.24
N GLU A 45 -7.42 11.00 -4.18
CA GLU A 45 -6.10 11.34 -3.63
C GLU A 45 -5.11 10.22 -3.92
N ILE A 46 -3.91 10.58 -4.39
CA ILE A 46 -2.85 9.63 -4.73
C ILE A 46 -1.58 10.02 -3.98
N SER A 47 -1.00 9.04 -3.28
CA SER A 47 0.34 9.10 -2.70
C SER A 47 1.23 8.10 -3.42
N VAL A 48 2.37 8.55 -3.95
CA VAL A 48 3.36 7.69 -4.61
C VAL A 48 4.51 7.47 -3.64
N VAL A 49 4.83 6.22 -3.37
CA VAL A 49 5.87 5.78 -2.44
C VAL A 49 6.81 4.80 -3.12
N TYR A 50 8.03 4.65 -2.60
CA TYR A 50 8.95 3.64 -3.11
C TYR A 50 8.38 2.22 -2.92
N SER A 51 8.64 1.36 -3.89
CA SER A 51 8.34 -0.06 -3.75
C SER A 51 9.23 -0.69 -2.68
N CYS A 52 8.66 -1.55 -1.83
CA CYS A 52 9.44 -2.32 -0.85
C CYS A 52 10.39 -3.33 -1.51
N TYR A 53 10.14 -3.71 -2.75
CA TYR A 53 10.79 -4.86 -3.40
C TYR A 53 11.70 -4.49 -4.56
N ASP A 54 11.53 -3.31 -5.14
CA ASP A 54 12.27 -2.86 -6.30
C ASP A 54 12.47 -1.34 -6.24
N PRO A 55 13.71 -0.85 -6.07
CA PRO A 55 13.99 0.58 -5.98
C PRO A 55 13.74 1.35 -7.27
N GLN A 56 13.62 0.65 -8.40
CA GLN A 56 13.29 1.25 -9.69
C GLN A 56 11.78 1.38 -9.93
N MET A 57 10.96 0.93 -8.98
CA MET A 57 9.51 0.95 -9.07
C MET A 57 8.91 1.74 -7.92
N PHE A 58 7.71 2.25 -8.18
CA PHE A 58 6.86 2.85 -7.14
C PHE A 58 5.67 1.95 -6.82
N THR A 59 5.12 2.20 -5.65
CA THR A 59 3.78 1.78 -5.24
C THR A 59 2.95 3.05 -5.06
N ALA A 60 1.68 3.05 -5.46
CA ALA A 60 0.80 4.16 -5.16
C ALA A 60 -0.35 3.72 -4.26
N LEU A 61 -0.72 4.60 -3.33
CA LEU A 61 -1.90 4.47 -2.50
C LEU A 61 -2.94 5.44 -3.03
N VAL A 62 -4.06 4.92 -3.50
CA VAL A 62 -5.14 5.72 -4.10
C VAL A 62 -6.35 5.68 -3.20
N GLN A 63 -6.82 6.85 -2.79
CA GLN A 63 -7.99 7.02 -1.96
C GLN A 63 -9.13 7.60 -2.77
N PHE A 64 -10.25 6.89 -2.81
CA PHE A 64 -11.50 7.32 -3.43
C PHE A 64 -12.48 7.74 -2.33
N LYS A 65 -12.81 9.04 -2.23
CA LYS A 65 -13.68 9.57 -1.15
C LYS A 65 -15.13 9.11 -1.28
N ASN A 66 -15.59 8.86 -2.50
CA ASN A 66 -16.96 8.46 -2.81
C ASN A 66 -17.12 6.97 -3.15
N GLY A 67 -16.18 6.14 -2.71
CA GLY A 67 -16.14 4.71 -3.01
C GLY A 67 -15.45 4.38 -4.33
N LEU A 68 -15.37 3.11 -4.66
CA LEU A 68 -14.66 2.64 -5.85
C LEU A 68 -15.41 3.04 -7.13
N PRO A 69 -14.69 3.51 -8.16
CA PRO A 69 -15.26 3.69 -9.48
C PRO A 69 -15.68 2.37 -10.12
N GLY A 70 -16.55 2.45 -11.14
CA GLY A 70 -17.17 1.30 -11.78
C GLY A 70 -16.18 0.23 -12.24
N PHE A 71 -15.06 0.63 -12.85
CA PHE A 71 -14.05 -0.29 -13.35
C PHE A 71 -13.29 -1.06 -12.24
N LEU A 72 -13.35 -0.59 -10.99
CA LEU A 72 -12.71 -1.23 -9.82
C LEU A 72 -13.71 -1.94 -8.88
N LYS A 73 -15.02 -1.96 -9.18
CA LYS A 73 -16.04 -2.52 -8.26
C LYS A 73 -15.78 -3.96 -7.87
N ARG A 74 -15.25 -4.77 -8.79
CA ARG A 74 -14.93 -6.18 -8.54
C ARG A 74 -13.88 -6.38 -7.43
N LEU A 75 -13.00 -5.42 -7.18
CA LEU A 75 -12.05 -5.47 -6.06
C LEU A 75 -12.75 -5.57 -4.69
N LYS A 76 -13.96 -5.02 -4.56
CA LYS A 76 -14.75 -5.10 -3.33
C LYS A 76 -15.47 -6.44 -3.19
N GLU A 77 -15.84 -7.06 -4.30
CA GLU A 77 -16.61 -8.30 -4.34
C GLU A 77 -15.70 -9.51 -4.09
N ASP A 78 -14.49 -9.47 -4.63
CA ASP A 78 -13.49 -10.53 -4.50
C ASP A 78 -12.18 -9.96 -3.92
N PRO A 79 -11.87 -10.24 -2.65
CA PRO A 79 -10.66 -9.74 -1.99
C PRO A 79 -9.35 -10.22 -2.62
N LEU A 80 -9.35 -11.31 -3.38
CA LEU A 80 -8.16 -11.83 -4.06
C LEU A 80 -8.03 -11.32 -5.49
N TYR A 81 -9.08 -10.66 -6.00
CA TYR A 81 -9.05 -10.08 -7.33
C TYR A 81 -8.07 -8.93 -7.43
N THR A 82 -7.34 -8.88 -8.52
CA THR A 82 -6.51 -7.75 -8.92
C THR A 82 -6.98 -7.22 -10.25
N HIS A 83 -6.99 -5.90 -10.41
CA HIS A 83 -7.36 -5.26 -11.67
C HIS A 83 -6.11 -4.77 -12.39
N GLN A 84 -5.84 -5.33 -13.59
CA GLN A 84 -4.80 -4.82 -14.46
C GLN A 84 -5.32 -3.61 -15.24
N HIS A 85 -4.52 -2.57 -15.28
CA HIS A 85 -4.86 -1.33 -15.95
C HIS A 85 -3.67 -0.85 -16.79
N LYS A 86 -3.93 -0.48 -18.03
CA LYS A 86 -2.88 -0.01 -18.95
C LYS A 86 -2.49 1.44 -18.60
N MET A 87 -1.18 1.68 -18.47
CA MET A 87 -0.62 3.01 -18.26
C MET A 87 0.63 3.18 -19.12
N GLY A 88 0.55 4.02 -20.16
CA GLY A 88 1.60 4.13 -21.17
C GLY A 88 1.83 2.79 -21.88
N ASP A 89 3.09 2.36 -21.95
CA ASP A 89 3.47 1.07 -22.56
C ASP A 89 3.43 -0.10 -21.56
N GLY A 90 3.13 0.15 -20.29
CA GLY A 90 3.11 -0.85 -19.23
C GLY A 90 1.71 -1.11 -18.67
N ASN A 91 1.67 -2.05 -17.73
CA ASN A 91 0.48 -2.35 -16.94
C ASN A 91 0.76 -2.09 -15.47
N ILE A 92 -0.17 -1.44 -14.81
CA ILE A 92 -0.24 -1.28 -13.36
C ILE A 92 -1.31 -2.20 -12.80
N ILE A 93 -1.19 -2.56 -11.52
CA ILE A 93 -2.09 -3.51 -10.86
C ILE A 93 -2.73 -2.85 -9.66
N PHE A 94 -4.05 -2.78 -9.64
CA PHE A 94 -4.83 -2.36 -8.47
C PHE A 94 -5.21 -3.57 -7.62
N ASP A 95 -5.07 -3.44 -6.31
CA ASP A 95 -5.59 -4.38 -5.33
C ASP A 95 -6.11 -3.67 -4.08
N GLN A 96 -6.95 -4.38 -3.32
CA GLN A 96 -7.43 -3.96 -2.00
C GLN A 96 -6.94 -4.87 -0.88
N SER A 97 -6.36 -6.01 -1.18
CA SER A 97 -5.88 -6.97 -0.20
C SER A 97 -4.62 -6.50 0.52
N PHE A 98 -3.80 -5.69 -0.14
CA PHE A 98 -2.50 -5.24 0.37
C PHE A 98 -1.58 -6.40 0.78
N HIS A 99 -1.68 -7.57 0.13
CA HIS A 99 -0.82 -8.70 0.46
C HIS A 99 0.67 -8.35 0.25
N GLY A 100 1.51 -8.84 1.15
CA GLY A 100 2.93 -8.47 1.21
C GLY A 100 3.18 -7.12 1.89
N LEU A 101 4.39 -6.60 1.76
CA LEU A 101 4.79 -5.32 2.33
C LEU A 101 4.33 -4.14 1.46
N THR A 102 3.86 -3.10 2.11
CA THR A 102 3.51 -1.83 1.47
C THR A 102 4.05 -0.67 2.31
N GLN A 103 4.93 0.14 1.73
CA GLN A 103 5.42 1.36 2.36
C GLN A 103 4.31 2.43 2.40
N LEU A 104 4.25 3.20 3.46
CA LEU A 104 3.15 4.17 3.67
C LEU A 104 3.53 5.60 3.30
N TYR A 105 4.80 5.97 3.43
CA TYR A 105 5.34 7.26 3.03
C TYR A 105 6.82 7.12 2.67
N ASN A 106 7.33 8.10 1.93
CA ASN A 106 8.76 8.16 1.65
C ASN A 106 9.47 8.87 2.81
N PRO A 107 10.53 8.27 3.37
CA PRO A 107 11.39 8.98 4.33
C PRO A 107 11.89 10.30 3.74
N THR A 108 12.06 11.31 4.58
CA THR A 108 12.56 12.65 4.16
C THR A 108 14.08 12.70 4.03
N VAL A 109 14.74 11.60 4.32
CA VAL A 109 16.21 11.45 4.30
C VAL A 109 16.63 10.46 3.22
N ASP A 110 17.89 10.54 2.82
CA ASP A 110 18.48 9.56 1.90
C ASP A 110 18.45 8.15 2.50
N SER A 111 18.43 7.14 1.63
CA SER A 111 18.36 5.73 2.04
C SER A 111 19.45 5.31 3.01
N THR A 112 20.65 5.94 2.93
CA THR A 112 21.77 5.70 3.84
C THR A 112 21.55 6.23 5.25
N GLU A 113 20.60 7.14 5.45
CA GLU A 113 20.27 7.72 6.75
C GLU A 113 19.05 7.04 7.41
N ILE A 114 18.46 6.04 6.78
CA ILE A 114 17.34 5.29 7.36
C ILE A 114 17.83 4.51 8.57
N THR A 115 17.24 4.77 9.72
CA THR A 115 17.65 4.19 11.01
C THR A 115 16.91 2.90 11.35
N ALA A 116 15.69 2.72 10.85
CA ALA A 116 14.87 1.53 11.14
C ALA A 116 13.76 1.29 10.12
N ASP A 117 13.34 0.02 10.05
CA ASP A 117 12.10 -0.41 9.44
C ASP A 117 11.06 -0.69 10.53
N VAL A 118 9.90 -0.06 10.43
CA VAL A 118 8.73 -0.33 11.26
C VAL A 118 7.72 -1.10 10.41
N VAL A 119 7.38 -2.32 10.84
CA VAL A 119 6.41 -3.16 10.12
C VAL A 119 5.19 -3.37 11.01
N ALA A 120 4.04 -2.86 10.57
CA ALA A 120 2.77 -3.06 11.24
C ALA A 120 2.04 -4.28 10.65
N ILE A 121 1.79 -5.28 11.50
CA ILE A 121 1.14 -6.53 11.14
C ILE A 121 -0.24 -6.55 11.79
N THR A 122 -1.29 -6.74 10.97
CA THR A 122 -2.65 -6.86 11.48
C THR A 122 -2.90 -8.24 12.12
N GLY A 123 -3.85 -8.31 13.03
CA GLY A 123 -4.32 -9.59 13.59
C GLY A 123 -5.20 -10.39 12.60
N LEU A 124 -5.65 -11.57 13.03
CA LEU A 124 -6.60 -12.40 12.28
C LEU A 124 -7.88 -11.62 12.01
N ASP A 125 -8.52 -11.87 10.87
CA ASP A 125 -9.66 -11.12 10.31
C ASP A 125 -9.41 -9.61 10.12
N GLY A 126 -8.20 -9.11 10.37
CA GLY A 126 -7.83 -7.74 10.13
C GLY A 126 -7.53 -7.47 8.66
N HIS A 127 -7.57 -6.18 8.29
CA HIS A 127 -7.19 -5.71 6.97
C HIS A 127 -5.89 -4.91 7.06
N ALA A 128 -4.88 -5.22 6.23
CA ALA A 128 -3.55 -4.62 6.33
C ALA A 128 -3.55 -3.09 6.43
N TYR A 129 -4.34 -2.40 5.62
CA TYR A 129 -4.49 -0.94 5.68
C TYR A 129 -5.61 -0.51 6.65
N GLY A 130 -6.75 -1.19 6.59
CA GLY A 130 -7.96 -0.78 7.31
C GLY A 130 -7.86 -0.83 8.82
N SER A 131 -7.09 -1.79 9.38
CA SER A 131 -6.90 -1.94 10.83
C SER A 131 -6.22 -0.74 11.50
N TRP A 132 -5.49 0.05 10.73
CA TRP A 132 -4.74 1.23 11.20
C TRP A 132 -5.42 2.54 10.83
N SER A 133 -6.60 2.47 10.20
CA SER A 133 -7.37 3.63 9.75
C SER A 133 -8.59 3.83 10.60
N GLY A 134 -8.81 5.04 11.11
CA GLY A 134 -9.96 5.34 11.96
C GLY A 134 -10.17 6.83 12.17
N GLY A 135 -11.14 7.14 13.04
CA GLY A 135 -11.42 8.53 13.42
C GLY A 135 -12.35 9.28 12.47
N ASN A 136 -12.64 10.53 12.84
CA ASN A 136 -13.39 11.50 12.04
C ASN A 136 -12.68 12.85 12.13
N PRO A 137 -12.02 13.36 11.07
CA PRO A 137 -11.93 12.73 9.74
C PRO A 137 -11.13 11.41 9.79
N LYS A 138 -11.38 10.54 8.80
CA LYS A 138 -10.69 9.25 8.72
C LYS A 138 -9.22 9.46 8.40
N CYS A 139 -8.35 9.04 9.31
CA CYS A 139 -6.90 9.08 9.14
C CYS A 139 -6.29 7.68 9.16
N MET A 140 -5.13 7.53 8.57
CA MET A 140 -4.27 6.36 8.66
C MET A 140 -3.07 6.72 9.53
N TRP A 141 -3.18 6.49 10.84
CA TRP A 141 -2.26 7.06 11.83
C TRP A 141 -0.79 6.67 11.62
N LEU A 142 -0.51 5.48 11.13
CA LEU A 142 0.85 5.06 10.76
C LEU A 142 1.46 5.91 9.65
N ARG A 143 0.64 6.44 8.74
CA ARG A 143 1.09 7.30 7.66
C ARG A 143 1.07 8.76 8.08
N ASP A 144 -0.04 9.18 8.69
CA ASP A 144 -0.36 10.59 8.85
C ASP A 144 0.37 11.22 10.05
N PHE A 145 0.73 10.43 11.07
CA PHE A 145 1.46 10.91 12.25
C PHE A 145 2.90 10.42 12.30
N LEU A 146 3.16 9.13 12.03
CA LEU A 146 4.54 8.61 12.14
C LEU A 146 5.49 9.22 11.10
N SER A 147 5.00 9.76 10.00
CA SER A 147 5.84 10.44 9.01
C SER A 147 6.54 11.67 9.59
N GLU A 148 5.91 12.35 10.55
CA GLU A 148 6.47 13.50 11.26
C GLU A 148 7.34 13.07 12.45
N ASP A 149 6.87 12.07 13.22
CA ASP A 149 7.57 11.60 14.42
C ASP A 149 8.80 10.73 14.10
N LEU A 150 8.78 9.99 12.99
CA LEU A 150 9.82 9.05 12.59
C LEU A 150 10.32 9.32 11.16
N PRO A 151 10.82 10.51 10.84
CA PRO A 151 11.17 10.91 9.48
C PRO A 151 12.31 10.10 8.86
N LYS A 152 13.12 9.42 9.70
CA LYS A 152 14.24 8.55 9.29
C LYS A 152 13.89 7.05 9.30
N CYS A 153 12.61 6.71 9.42
CA CYS A 153 12.17 5.32 9.40
C CYS A 153 11.36 5.02 8.14
N ARG A 154 11.52 3.81 7.60
CA ARG A 154 10.53 3.28 6.67
C ARG A 154 9.39 2.66 7.48
N VAL A 155 8.18 3.11 7.26
CA VAL A 155 6.99 2.54 7.88
C VAL A 155 6.20 1.78 6.84
N MET A 156 6.00 0.51 7.11
CA MET A 156 5.35 -0.45 6.21
C MET A 156 4.21 -1.16 6.92
N ILE A 157 3.20 -1.53 6.18
CA ILE A 157 2.19 -2.51 6.60
C ILE A 157 2.48 -3.84 5.92
N TYR A 158 2.15 -4.93 6.60
CA TYR A 158 2.19 -6.28 6.05
C TYR A 158 0.80 -6.87 5.97
N GLY A 159 0.39 -7.28 4.76
CA GLY A 159 -0.87 -7.94 4.50
C GLY A 159 -0.68 -9.42 4.20
N TYR A 160 -1.57 -10.22 4.73
CA TYR A 160 -1.67 -11.66 4.48
C TYR A 160 -3.14 -12.07 4.46
N ASN A 161 -3.44 -13.27 3.95
CA ASN A 161 -4.82 -13.77 3.97
C ASN A 161 -5.22 -14.18 5.40
N SER A 162 -5.65 -13.19 6.18
CA SER A 162 -5.96 -13.32 7.60
C SER A 162 -7.36 -13.85 7.90
N LYS A 163 -8.21 -14.12 6.87
CA LYS A 163 -9.61 -14.47 7.04
C LYS A 163 -9.81 -15.86 7.65
N LEU A 164 -10.46 -15.91 8.81
CA LEU A 164 -10.84 -17.15 9.49
C LEU A 164 -11.98 -17.91 8.79
N SER A 165 -12.82 -17.19 8.01
CA SER A 165 -13.96 -17.77 7.29
C SER A 165 -13.56 -18.65 6.10
N ASN A 166 -12.33 -18.57 5.67
CA ASN A 166 -11.78 -19.44 4.65
C ASN A 166 -10.51 -20.09 5.24
N PRO A 167 -10.65 -21.16 6.07
CA PRO A 167 -9.53 -21.88 6.63
C PRO A 167 -8.78 -22.55 5.48
N GLY A 168 -8.02 -21.76 4.74
CA GLY A 168 -7.05 -22.27 3.79
C GLY A 168 -6.06 -23.16 4.55
N LEU A 169 -5.32 -23.95 3.82
CA LEU A 169 -4.27 -24.85 4.33
C LEU A 169 -3.10 -24.12 5.02
N HIS A 170 -3.25 -22.78 5.24
CA HIS A 170 -2.18 -21.94 5.78
C HIS A 170 -2.23 -21.87 7.30
N THR A 171 -1.12 -22.17 7.91
CA THR A 171 -0.88 -22.04 9.36
C THR A 171 -0.28 -20.68 9.69
N ILE A 172 -0.28 -20.30 10.97
CA ILE A 172 0.43 -19.10 11.47
C ILE A 172 1.92 -19.16 11.08
N ALA A 173 2.51 -20.37 11.08
CA ALA A 173 3.90 -20.57 10.67
C ALA A 173 4.12 -20.27 9.17
N ASP A 174 3.12 -20.52 8.32
CA ASP A 174 3.19 -20.18 6.89
C ASP A 174 3.16 -18.68 6.69
N PHE A 175 2.31 -17.96 7.43
CA PHE A 175 2.29 -16.50 7.43
C PHE A 175 3.61 -15.91 7.93
N GLY A 176 4.20 -16.49 8.98
CA GLY A 176 5.52 -16.08 9.48
C GLY A 176 6.65 -16.31 8.46
N ARG A 177 6.61 -17.42 7.71
CA ARG A 177 7.53 -17.69 6.60
C ARG A 177 7.38 -16.66 5.47
N GLY A 178 6.14 -16.38 5.06
CA GLY A 178 5.86 -15.38 4.03
C GLY A 178 6.38 -14.00 4.43
N LEU A 179 6.12 -13.56 5.67
CA LEU A 179 6.65 -12.30 6.19
C LEU A 179 8.19 -12.27 6.16
N ARG A 180 8.84 -13.36 6.60
CA ARG A 180 10.30 -13.46 6.58
C ARG A 180 10.86 -13.33 5.16
N GLU A 181 10.24 -14.01 4.20
CA GLU A 181 10.66 -13.96 2.79
C GLU A 181 10.49 -12.55 2.22
N ASP A 182 9.36 -11.91 2.48
CA ASP A 182 9.10 -10.54 2.04
C ASP A 182 10.07 -9.52 2.67
N LEU A 183 10.39 -9.67 3.96
CA LEU A 183 11.39 -8.85 4.63
C LEU A 183 12.79 -9.05 4.03
N LEU A 184 13.19 -10.29 3.76
CA LEU A 184 14.47 -10.59 3.12
C LEU A 184 14.54 -9.99 1.71
N ARG A 185 13.43 -10.06 0.96
CA ARG A 185 13.34 -9.47 -0.38
C ARG A 185 13.44 -7.94 -0.33
N ALA A 186 12.70 -7.30 0.58
CA ALA A 186 12.73 -5.86 0.78
C ALA A 186 14.12 -5.33 1.22
N ARG A 187 14.92 -6.17 1.87
CA ARG A 187 16.29 -5.84 2.33
C ARG A 187 17.36 -6.07 1.27
N ARG A 188 17.10 -6.92 0.29
CA ARG A 188 18.02 -7.18 -0.83
C ARG A 188 18.03 -6.06 -1.86
N SER A 189 17.01 -5.21 -1.90
CA SER A 189 17.06 -3.98 -2.67
C SER A 189 18.14 -3.10 -2.05
N ASP A 190 19.20 -2.78 -2.79
CA ASP A 190 20.50 -2.24 -2.37
C ASP A 190 20.50 -0.99 -1.46
N GLN A 191 19.33 -0.51 -1.06
CA GLN A 191 19.17 0.71 -0.27
C GLN A 191 19.28 0.53 1.24
N VAL A 192 19.43 -0.70 1.76
CA VAL A 192 19.41 -0.96 3.22
C VAL A 192 20.51 -1.92 3.69
N ALA A 193 21.58 -2.06 2.94
CA ALA A 193 22.65 -3.04 3.20
C ALA A 193 23.46 -2.80 4.50
N SER A 194 23.18 -1.80 5.31
CA SER A 194 24.08 -1.43 6.41
C SER A 194 23.50 -1.31 7.81
N GLN A 195 22.23 -1.61 8.07
CA GLN A 195 21.67 -1.39 9.42
C GLN A 195 20.95 -2.59 10.06
N LEU A 196 21.41 -2.91 11.26
CA LEU A 196 20.86 -3.90 12.19
C LEU A 196 19.46 -3.48 12.68
N TYR A 197 18.49 -4.39 12.57
CA TYR A 197 17.08 -4.15 12.82
C TYR A 197 16.64 -4.60 14.21
N ARG A 198 15.88 -3.75 14.88
CA ARG A 198 15.05 -4.16 16.03
C ARG A 198 13.61 -4.24 15.57
N ILE A 199 13.05 -5.44 15.56
CA ILE A 199 11.60 -5.66 15.52
C ILE A 199 11.13 -5.55 16.97
N ASN A 200 10.55 -4.41 17.34
CA ASN A 200 9.90 -4.26 18.63
C ASN A 200 8.43 -4.65 18.45
N GLY A 201 8.03 -5.79 19.00
CA GLY A 201 6.60 -6.08 19.16
C GLY A 201 6.15 -7.53 19.06
N VAL A 202 6.99 -8.46 18.65
CA VAL A 202 6.62 -9.89 18.72
C VAL A 202 7.78 -10.66 19.34
N ARG A 203 7.66 -11.05 20.59
CA ARG A 203 8.41 -12.19 21.13
C ARG A 203 7.62 -13.45 20.74
N PHE A 204 8.20 -14.29 19.93
CA PHE A 204 7.79 -15.69 19.81
C PHE A 204 8.39 -16.49 20.95
#